data_810464668bde8f97d52f7ca66fc12de9
#
_entry.id   810464668bde8f97d52f7ca66fc12de9
#
_cell.length_a   1.000
_cell.length_b   1.000
_cell.length_c   1.000
_cell.angle_alpha   90.00
_cell.angle_beta   90.00
_cell.angle_gamma   90.00
#
_symmetry.space_group_name_H-M   'P 1'
#
loop_
_entity.id
_entity.type
_entity.pdbx_description
1 polymer ?
#
loop_
_entity_poly.entity_id
_entity_poly.type
_entity_poly.pdbx_seq_one_letter_code
_entity_poly.pdbx_strand_id
1 'polypeptide(L)'
;MLKNNVMAIIDLNEDHIRMRELTKNRPIASLPIAGRYRMIDFILSNITNSHIFNVGIFAQRKTRSLNDHLGDGSPWDLDRIQDGLYIFSNQYELNEKQVAGNIHSIYDNIDFFKRSRQEYILITNPFMIYTIDFNDVFESHLNSGADITSLYKDVNNAHVSFYDNYVYSINNLKISSIGKNMCSKKEQNISMDTFLMKKDYFIDMIYESIETGEHMYLIDAINKHILQDNTNLYKFNGYLKCVRDIRSYREFNADILNEDISNEIFKSPNGSIYTKIKDEAPTYFSEESKVENSIIASGCIIDGTVKNSIIFRKVNVAKGAIVENSIIMQNCKIQEDTYINNVISDKNTTITNGKKLIGDFNMPIIVKKGEII
;
A
#
# COMPACT_ATOMS: atom_id res chain seq x y z
N MET A 1 13.08 24.01 -2.38
CA MET A 1 12.17 23.51 -3.44
C MET A 1 12.67 22.17 -3.92
N LEU A 2 11.87 21.12 -3.71
CA LEU A 2 12.12 19.74 -4.17
C LEU A 2 12.33 19.61 -5.69
N LYS A 3 11.92 20.59 -6.49
CA LYS A 3 11.84 20.47 -7.94
C LYS A 3 13.06 19.73 -8.53
N ASN A 4 12.85 18.46 -8.82
CA ASN A 4 13.77 17.54 -9.50
C ASN A 4 15.07 17.17 -8.75
N ASN A 5 15.15 17.32 -7.42
CA ASN A 5 16.35 16.93 -6.67
C ASN A 5 16.21 15.63 -5.87
N VAL A 6 15.01 15.07 -5.82
CA VAL A 6 14.72 13.79 -5.14
C VAL A 6 14.24 12.76 -6.15
N MET A 7 14.75 11.54 -6.08
CA MET A 7 14.18 10.35 -6.71
C MET A 7 13.49 9.49 -5.65
N ALA A 8 12.61 8.60 -6.05
CA ALA A 8 11.93 7.71 -5.12
C ALA A 8 12.15 6.24 -5.45
N ILE A 9 12.23 5.40 -4.41
CA ILE A 9 12.11 3.96 -4.53
C ILE A 9 10.89 3.49 -3.73
N ILE A 10 10.11 2.62 -4.36
CA ILE A 10 9.03 1.88 -3.70
C ILE A 10 9.49 0.43 -3.60
N ASP A 11 9.78 0.00 -2.37
CA ASP A 11 10.20 -1.36 -2.08
C ASP A 11 8.98 -2.26 -1.84
N LEU A 12 8.82 -3.27 -2.70
CA LEU A 12 7.75 -4.26 -2.61
C LEU A 12 8.22 -5.52 -1.87
N ASN A 13 9.05 -5.38 -0.85
CA ASN A 13 9.41 -6.48 0.02
C ASN A 13 8.22 -6.84 0.94
N GLU A 14 7.45 -7.85 0.54
CA GLU A 14 6.15 -8.18 1.11
C GLU A 14 6.10 -9.59 1.71
N ASP A 15 5.50 -9.73 2.89
CA ASP A 15 5.05 -11.02 3.41
C ASP A 15 3.67 -11.38 2.84
N HIS A 16 3.64 -12.25 1.84
CA HIS A 16 2.41 -12.66 1.17
C HIS A 16 1.52 -13.59 1.99
N ILE A 17 2.05 -14.23 3.02
CA ILE A 17 1.36 -15.31 3.75
C ILE A 17 0.12 -14.76 4.47
N ARG A 18 0.22 -13.58 5.06
CA ARG A 18 -0.84 -12.98 5.88
C ARG A 18 -2.04 -12.47 5.07
N MET A 19 -1.85 -12.22 3.75
CA MET A 19 -2.93 -11.85 2.83
C MET A 19 -3.65 -13.06 2.22
N ARG A 20 -3.22 -14.26 2.54
CA ARG A 20 -3.83 -15.53 2.14
C ARG A 20 -4.05 -15.61 0.61
N GLU A 21 -5.24 -15.98 0.18
CA GLU A 21 -5.61 -16.17 -1.23
C GLU A 21 -5.53 -14.90 -2.07
N LEU A 22 -5.67 -13.72 -1.45
CA LEU A 22 -5.72 -12.44 -2.17
C LEU A 22 -4.39 -12.07 -2.85
N THR A 23 -3.26 -12.58 -2.35
CA THR A 23 -1.92 -12.33 -2.92
C THR A 23 -1.30 -13.55 -3.60
N LYS A 24 -2.06 -14.63 -3.76
CA LYS A 24 -1.57 -15.84 -4.45
C LYS A 24 -1.01 -15.54 -5.85
N ASN A 25 -1.64 -14.62 -6.60
CA ASN A 25 -1.32 -14.32 -7.99
C ASN A 25 -0.97 -12.85 -8.25
N ARG A 26 -0.74 -12.03 -7.21
CA ARG A 26 -0.41 -10.61 -7.31
C ARG A 26 0.29 -10.12 -6.05
N PRO A 27 1.13 -9.07 -6.13
CA PRO A 27 1.68 -8.42 -4.95
C PRO A 27 0.60 -7.65 -4.17
N ILE A 28 0.85 -7.35 -2.89
CA ILE A 28 -0.02 -6.48 -2.06
C ILE A 28 -0.21 -5.12 -2.75
N ALA A 29 0.86 -4.57 -3.32
CA ALA A 29 0.84 -3.31 -4.06
C ALA A 29 -0.27 -3.22 -5.12
N SER A 30 -0.63 -4.33 -5.76
CA SER A 30 -1.70 -4.36 -6.77
C SER A 30 -3.06 -4.83 -6.26
N LEU A 31 -3.23 -4.96 -4.94
CA LEU A 31 -4.49 -5.34 -4.33
C LEU A 31 -5.54 -4.24 -4.51
N PRO A 32 -6.76 -4.54 -5.00
CA PRO A 32 -7.84 -3.57 -5.11
C PRO A 32 -8.28 -3.06 -3.73
N ILE A 33 -8.50 -1.77 -3.60
CA ILE A 33 -8.88 -1.12 -2.35
C ILE A 33 -9.80 0.08 -2.61
N ALA A 34 -10.65 0.45 -1.66
CA ALA A 34 -11.50 1.63 -1.74
C ALA A 34 -12.40 1.69 -3.01
N GLY A 35 -12.90 0.56 -3.50
CA GLY A 35 -13.83 0.48 -4.64
C GLY A 35 -13.19 0.66 -6.02
N ARG A 36 -12.12 1.44 -6.17
CA ARG A 36 -11.52 1.74 -7.49
C ARG A 36 -10.00 1.76 -7.54
N TYR A 37 -9.33 1.93 -6.42
CA TYR A 37 -7.89 2.10 -6.32
C TYR A 37 -7.16 0.76 -6.15
N ARG A 38 -5.83 0.82 -6.14
CA ARG A 38 -4.94 -0.23 -5.65
C ARG A 38 -4.00 0.35 -4.59
N MET A 39 -3.41 -0.51 -3.80
CA MET A 39 -2.53 -0.10 -2.70
C MET A 39 -1.42 0.85 -3.15
N ILE A 40 -0.78 0.57 -4.29
CA ILE A 40 0.31 1.36 -4.86
C ILE A 40 -0.10 2.79 -5.24
N ASP A 41 -1.38 3.03 -5.54
CA ASP A 41 -1.88 4.32 -6.03
C ASP A 41 -1.68 5.43 -5.00
N PHE A 42 -1.78 5.11 -3.72
CA PHE A 42 -1.65 6.07 -2.62
C PHE A 42 -0.23 6.63 -2.53
N ILE A 43 0.77 5.74 -2.50
CA ILE A 43 2.15 6.19 -2.39
C ILE A 43 2.66 6.84 -3.68
N LEU A 44 2.28 6.34 -4.85
CA LEU A 44 2.60 6.99 -6.13
C LEU A 44 2.01 8.39 -6.21
N SER A 45 0.77 8.58 -5.74
CA SER A 45 0.14 9.90 -5.72
C SER A 45 0.83 10.86 -4.76
N ASN A 46 1.22 10.41 -3.56
CA ASN A 46 2.01 11.25 -2.65
C ASN A 46 3.34 11.69 -3.28
N ILE A 47 4.04 10.76 -3.94
CA ILE A 47 5.31 11.01 -4.61
C ILE A 47 5.14 12.06 -5.72
N THR A 48 4.17 11.87 -6.60
CA THR A 48 3.97 12.77 -7.75
C THR A 48 3.35 14.10 -7.37
N ASN A 49 2.44 14.14 -6.40
CA ASN A 49 1.93 15.39 -5.82
C ASN A 49 3.05 16.22 -5.18
N SER A 50 4.10 15.57 -4.66
CA SER A 50 5.30 16.23 -4.14
C SER A 50 6.33 16.57 -5.23
N HIS A 51 5.98 16.45 -6.52
CA HIS A 51 6.85 16.73 -7.67
C HIS A 51 8.12 15.87 -7.77
N ILE A 52 8.03 14.61 -7.33
CA ILE A 52 9.08 13.60 -7.50
C ILE A 52 8.67 12.73 -8.71
N PHE A 53 9.47 12.77 -9.79
CA PHE A 53 9.10 12.13 -11.06
C PHE A 53 10.08 11.05 -11.53
N ASN A 54 11.14 10.79 -10.81
CA ASN A 54 12.02 9.65 -11.06
C ASN A 54 11.72 8.57 -10.01
N VAL A 55 10.98 7.54 -10.41
CA VAL A 55 10.43 6.54 -9.48
C VAL A 55 10.84 5.13 -9.91
N GLY A 56 11.55 4.44 -9.04
CA GLY A 56 11.90 3.02 -9.18
C GLY A 56 11.03 2.14 -8.29
N ILE A 57 10.40 1.12 -8.85
CA ILE A 57 9.65 0.11 -8.10
C ILE A 57 10.45 -1.18 -8.09
N PHE A 58 10.85 -1.66 -6.91
CA PHE A 58 11.59 -2.90 -6.74
C PHE A 58 10.63 -4.02 -6.31
N ALA A 59 10.31 -4.90 -7.25
CA ALA A 59 9.35 -5.99 -7.06
C ALA A 59 10.04 -7.35 -7.06
N GLN A 60 9.65 -8.23 -6.14
CA GLN A 60 10.27 -9.56 -6.04
C GLN A 60 9.64 -10.58 -7.00
N ARG A 61 8.33 -10.67 -7.07
CA ARG A 61 7.60 -11.72 -7.83
C ARG A 61 6.22 -11.25 -8.30
N LYS A 62 5.65 -11.97 -9.29
CA LYS A 62 4.24 -11.85 -9.73
C LYS A 62 3.83 -10.45 -10.19
N THR A 63 4.69 -9.77 -10.91
CA THR A 63 4.53 -8.36 -11.30
C THR A 63 3.47 -8.12 -12.37
N ARG A 64 2.95 -9.15 -13.07
CA ARG A 64 2.01 -8.99 -14.18
C ARG A 64 0.82 -8.07 -13.84
N SER A 65 0.16 -8.32 -12.69
CA SER A 65 -0.99 -7.51 -12.27
C SER A 65 -0.59 -6.07 -11.92
N LEU A 66 0.63 -5.87 -11.46
CA LEU A 66 1.19 -4.55 -11.18
C LEU A 66 1.49 -3.82 -12.49
N ASN A 67 2.20 -4.46 -13.41
CA ASN A 67 2.54 -3.92 -14.73
C ASN A 67 1.27 -3.57 -15.54
N ASP A 68 0.26 -4.45 -15.54
CA ASP A 68 -1.04 -4.21 -16.18
C ASP A 68 -1.76 -2.97 -15.60
N HIS A 69 -1.55 -2.67 -14.31
CA HIS A 69 -2.16 -1.51 -13.68
C HIS A 69 -1.39 -0.23 -13.93
N LEU A 70 -0.08 -0.26 -13.73
CA LEU A 70 0.77 0.92 -13.85
C LEU A 70 0.91 1.38 -15.31
N GLY A 71 0.98 0.44 -16.26
CA GLY A 71 1.21 0.73 -17.67
C GLY A 71 2.51 1.51 -17.86
N ASP A 72 2.42 2.65 -18.51
CA ASP A 72 3.49 3.62 -18.72
C ASP A 72 3.63 4.65 -17.59
N GLY A 73 2.74 4.65 -16.59
CA GLY A 73 2.73 5.62 -15.52
C GLY A 73 1.94 6.90 -15.78
N SER A 74 1.28 7.02 -16.95
CA SER A 74 0.58 8.25 -17.35
C SER A 74 -0.48 8.77 -16.35
N PRO A 75 -1.23 7.94 -15.60
CA PRO A 75 -2.15 8.46 -14.59
C PRO A 75 -1.48 9.28 -13.48
N TRP A 76 -0.19 9.08 -13.26
CA TRP A 76 0.64 9.77 -12.26
C TRP A 76 1.65 10.76 -12.87
N ASP A 77 1.50 11.11 -14.17
CA ASP A 77 2.45 11.96 -14.88
C ASP A 77 3.91 11.43 -14.83
N LEU A 78 4.05 10.09 -14.93
CA LEU A 78 5.33 9.38 -14.92
C LEU A 78 5.72 8.79 -16.29
N ASP A 79 4.98 9.09 -17.36
CA ASP A 79 5.28 8.75 -18.76
C ASP A 79 6.23 9.77 -19.41
N ARG A 80 7.39 9.97 -18.80
CA ARG A 80 8.33 11.05 -19.14
C ARG A 80 9.51 10.56 -19.97
N ILE A 81 10.03 11.39 -20.86
CA ILE A 81 11.24 11.11 -21.66
C ILE A 81 12.49 11.05 -20.76
N GLN A 82 12.55 11.91 -19.75
CA GLN A 82 13.59 11.89 -18.71
C GLN A 82 12.93 11.66 -17.36
N ASP A 83 13.57 10.87 -16.51
CA ASP A 83 12.96 10.39 -15.28
C ASP A 83 11.81 9.38 -15.58
N GLY A 84 10.70 9.40 -14.86
CA GLY A 84 9.54 8.54 -15.11
C GLY A 84 9.51 7.28 -14.24
N LEU A 85 8.73 6.30 -14.64
CA LEU A 85 8.47 5.08 -13.90
C LEU A 85 9.33 3.92 -14.40
N TYR A 86 10.09 3.32 -13.49
CA TYR A 86 10.88 2.12 -13.74
C TYR A 86 10.41 0.99 -12.83
N ILE A 87 10.28 -0.22 -13.38
CA ILE A 87 9.89 -1.40 -12.61
C ILE A 87 11.00 -2.43 -12.73
N PHE A 88 11.66 -2.69 -11.62
CA PHE A 88 12.71 -3.69 -11.49
C PHE A 88 12.11 -4.96 -10.88
N SER A 89 12.20 -6.06 -11.60
CA SER A 89 11.71 -7.36 -11.11
C SER A 89 12.87 -8.37 -11.07
N ASN A 90 13.02 -9.06 -9.95
CA ASN A 90 13.97 -10.15 -9.84
C ASN A 90 13.54 -11.30 -10.77
N GLN A 91 14.35 -11.57 -11.79
CA GLN A 91 14.16 -12.70 -12.71
C GLN A 91 14.71 -14.01 -12.17
N TYR A 92 15.42 -14.00 -11.06
CA TYR A 92 15.96 -15.21 -10.47
C TYR A 92 14.81 -16.08 -9.94
N GLU A 93 14.53 -17.19 -10.60
CA GLU A 93 13.81 -18.31 -10.01
C GLU A 93 14.69 -18.88 -8.89
N LEU A 94 14.60 -18.27 -7.72
CA LEU A 94 15.21 -18.84 -6.52
C LEU A 94 14.45 -20.12 -6.20
N ASN A 95 15.15 -21.24 -6.17
CA ASN A 95 14.67 -22.46 -5.53
C ASN A 95 14.10 -22.06 -4.15
N GLU A 96 13.00 -22.66 -3.74
CA GLU A 96 12.22 -22.32 -2.51
C GLU A 96 13.05 -22.21 -1.22
N LYS A 97 14.35 -22.53 -1.27
CA LYS A 97 15.29 -22.49 -0.15
C LYS A 97 16.23 -21.27 -0.11
N GLN A 98 16.26 -20.43 -1.14
CA GLN A 98 17.08 -19.22 -1.15
C GLN A 98 16.19 -17.99 -1.02
N VAL A 99 15.99 -17.49 0.21
CA VAL A 99 15.42 -16.18 0.47
C VAL A 99 16.51 -15.14 0.16
N ALA A 100 16.61 -14.73 -1.09
CA ALA A 100 17.42 -13.58 -1.41
C ALA A 100 16.67 -12.34 -0.93
N GLY A 101 17.28 -11.56 -0.05
CA GLY A 101 16.79 -10.24 0.32
C GLY A 101 16.75 -9.29 -0.88
N ASN A 102 16.18 -8.11 -0.70
CA ASN A 102 16.04 -7.13 -1.77
C ASN A 102 17.33 -6.32 -2.05
N ILE A 103 18.34 -6.36 -1.18
CA ILE A 103 19.62 -5.63 -1.37
C ILE A 103 20.31 -6.05 -2.65
N HIS A 104 20.38 -7.35 -2.95
CA HIS A 104 20.99 -7.82 -4.22
C HIS A 104 20.24 -7.28 -5.45
N SER A 105 18.93 -7.22 -5.42
CA SER A 105 18.14 -6.64 -6.51
C SER A 105 18.43 -5.16 -6.73
N ILE A 106 18.65 -4.42 -5.64
CA ILE A 106 19.01 -3.02 -5.68
C ILE A 106 20.44 -2.85 -6.22
N TYR A 107 21.37 -3.69 -5.75
CA TYR A 107 22.76 -3.68 -6.21
C TYR A 107 22.87 -4.01 -7.70
N ASP A 108 22.15 -5.00 -8.20
CA ASP A 108 22.14 -5.38 -9.63
C ASP A 108 21.62 -4.22 -10.52
N ASN A 109 20.86 -3.31 -9.95
CA ASN A 109 20.33 -2.12 -10.63
C ASN A 109 20.98 -0.81 -10.15
N ILE A 110 22.20 -0.86 -9.60
CA ILE A 110 22.88 0.29 -9.00
C ILE A 110 23.09 1.42 -10.02
N ASP A 111 23.22 1.10 -11.29
CA ASP A 111 23.37 2.05 -12.39
C ASP A 111 22.18 2.99 -12.54
N PHE A 112 20.96 2.56 -12.16
CA PHE A 112 19.78 3.42 -12.13
C PHE A 112 20.00 4.63 -11.21
N PHE A 113 20.59 4.39 -10.05
CA PHE A 113 20.89 5.45 -9.09
C PHE A 113 22.06 6.31 -9.56
N LYS A 114 23.16 5.70 -10.03
CA LYS A 114 24.36 6.42 -10.48
C LYS A 114 24.10 7.36 -11.66
N ARG A 115 23.23 6.96 -12.59
CA ARG A 115 22.87 7.77 -13.77
C ARG A 115 21.82 8.83 -13.47
N SER A 116 21.14 8.72 -12.35
CA SER A 116 20.16 9.70 -11.91
C SER A 116 20.82 11.02 -11.56
N ARG A 117 20.20 12.13 -11.97
CA ARG A 117 20.68 13.49 -11.66
C ARG A 117 20.29 13.98 -10.26
N GLN A 118 19.36 13.30 -9.60
CA GLN A 118 18.88 13.65 -8.28
C GLN A 118 19.97 13.42 -7.22
N GLU A 119 20.02 14.29 -6.21
CA GLU A 119 20.99 14.20 -5.10
C GLU A 119 20.45 13.43 -3.90
N TYR A 120 19.11 13.33 -3.78
CA TYR A 120 18.45 12.69 -2.65
C TYR A 120 17.59 11.53 -3.12
N ILE A 121 17.36 10.59 -2.22
CA ILE A 121 16.51 9.42 -2.44
C ILE A 121 15.47 9.30 -1.32
N LEU A 122 14.21 9.16 -1.72
CA LEU A 122 13.10 8.81 -0.88
C LEU A 122 12.84 7.30 -1.00
N ILE A 123 12.89 6.59 0.10
CA ILE A 123 12.62 5.15 0.16
C ILE A 123 11.30 4.95 0.88
N THR A 124 10.38 4.19 0.30
CA THR A 124 9.07 3.97 0.87
C THR A 124 8.49 2.62 0.45
N ASN A 125 7.27 2.31 0.90
CA ASN A 125 6.58 1.04 0.67
C ASN A 125 5.09 1.26 0.32
N PRO A 126 4.41 0.29 -0.33
CA PRO A 126 3.02 0.45 -0.76
C PRO A 126 1.98 -0.01 0.28
N PHE A 127 2.38 -0.60 1.41
CA PHE A 127 1.44 -1.14 2.39
C PHE A 127 1.09 -0.17 3.53
N MET A 128 1.81 0.95 3.63
CA MET A 128 1.44 2.06 4.48
C MET A 128 0.56 3.03 3.69
N ILE A 129 -0.68 3.24 4.15
CA ILE A 129 -1.62 4.18 3.54
C ILE A 129 -1.69 5.44 4.37
N TYR A 130 -1.34 6.55 3.77
CA TYR A 130 -1.34 7.90 4.33
C TYR A 130 -1.33 8.93 3.19
N THR A 131 -1.56 10.20 3.52
CA THR A 131 -1.40 11.34 2.59
C THR A 131 -0.41 12.33 3.19
N ILE A 132 0.61 12.69 2.43
CA ILE A 132 1.71 13.56 2.87
C ILE A 132 2.23 14.40 1.71
N ASP A 133 2.72 15.62 2.03
CA ASP A 133 3.61 16.37 1.16
C ASP A 133 5.07 16.07 1.55
N PHE A 134 5.81 15.41 0.67
CA PHE A 134 7.23 15.12 0.90
C PHE A 134 8.12 16.35 0.81
N ASN A 135 7.60 17.51 0.35
CA ASN A 135 8.33 18.79 0.43
C ASN A 135 8.62 19.15 1.90
N ASP A 136 7.67 18.96 2.80
CA ASP A 136 7.83 19.25 4.24
C ASP A 136 8.89 18.35 4.86
N VAL A 137 8.92 17.06 4.46
CA VAL A 137 9.93 16.10 4.91
C VAL A 137 11.32 16.50 4.42
N PHE A 138 11.42 16.93 3.18
CA PHE A 138 12.69 17.37 2.59
C PHE A 138 13.23 18.64 3.24
N GLU A 139 12.37 19.62 3.51
CA GLU A 139 12.76 20.83 4.25
C GLU A 139 13.23 20.50 5.66
N SER A 140 12.53 19.59 6.36
CA SER A 140 12.95 19.09 7.66
C SER A 140 14.31 18.41 7.62
N HIS A 141 14.57 17.60 6.58
CA HIS A 141 15.85 16.93 6.36
C HIS A 141 16.99 17.94 6.17
N LEU A 142 16.81 18.91 5.28
CA LEU A 142 17.83 19.94 5.02
C LEU A 142 18.13 20.79 6.26
N ASN A 143 17.10 21.20 6.99
CA ASN A 143 17.24 22.02 8.18
C ASN A 143 17.91 21.27 9.34
N SER A 144 17.78 19.98 9.42
CA SER A 144 18.40 19.16 10.47
C SER A 144 19.88 18.89 10.22
N GLY A 145 20.33 18.92 8.95
CA GLY A 145 21.66 18.49 8.55
C GLY A 145 21.94 17.01 8.85
N ALA A 146 20.90 16.19 8.96
CA ALA A 146 21.01 14.76 9.25
C ALA A 146 21.42 13.95 8.01
N ASP A 147 22.00 12.78 8.24
CA ASP A 147 22.32 11.83 7.17
C ASP A 147 21.07 11.10 6.69
N ILE A 148 20.16 10.75 7.63
CA ILE A 148 18.91 10.07 7.37
C ILE A 148 17.77 10.85 8.03
N THR A 149 16.63 11.02 7.34
CA THR A 149 15.34 11.37 7.96
C THR A 149 14.43 10.17 7.93
N SER A 150 13.93 9.75 9.09
CA SER A 150 12.99 8.65 9.24
C SER A 150 11.62 9.16 9.66
N LEU A 151 10.57 8.70 8.95
CA LEU A 151 9.19 9.05 9.29
C LEU A 151 8.63 8.06 10.32
N TYR A 152 7.94 8.62 11.32
CA TYR A 152 7.26 7.82 12.33
C TYR A 152 5.93 8.43 12.74
N LYS A 153 5.07 7.63 13.36
CA LYS A 153 3.82 8.08 13.98
C LYS A 153 3.66 7.52 15.39
N ASP A 154 3.27 8.39 16.33
CA ASP A 154 2.78 7.95 17.63
C ASP A 154 1.38 7.37 17.46
N VAL A 155 1.17 6.16 17.91
CA VAL A 155 -0.13 5.51 17.89
C VAL A 155 -0.53 5.05 19.29
N ASN A 156 -1.82 5.05 19.55
CA ASN A 156 -2.41 4.64 20.83
C ASN A 156 -3.18 3.30 20.75
N ASN A 157 -3.08 2.61 19.62
CA ASN A 157 -3.76 1.35 19.34
C ASN A 157 -2.80 0.24 18.86
N ALA A 158 -1.50 0.37 19.16
CA ALA A 158 -0.48 -0.58 18.71
C ALA A 158 -0.70 -2.02 19.23
N HIS A 159 -1.47 -2.21 20.31
CA HIS A 159 -1.82 -3.52 20.86
C HIS A 159 -2.81 -4.32 20.00
N VAL A 160 -3.49 -3.68 19.03
CA VAL A 160 -4.46 -4.30 18.10
C VAL A 160 -4.15 -4.03 16.64
N SER A 161 -3.19 -3.14 16.36
CA SER A 161 -2.82 -2.72 15.01
C SER A 161 -1.30 -2.69 14.85
N PHE A 162 -0.81 -2.58 13.61
CA PHE A 162 0.62 -2.48 13.30
C PHE A 162 1.45 -3.66 13.79
N TYR A 163 0.89 -4.87 13.83
CA TYR A 163 1.64 -6.06 14.21
C TYR A 163 2.87 -6.25 13.30
N ASP A 164 4.03 -6.56 13.93
CA ASP A 164 5.31 -6.78 13.26
C ASP A 164 5.91 -5.57 12.52
N ASN A 165 5.33 -4.36 12.68
CA ASN A 165 5.98 -3.14 12.23
C ASN A 165 7.15 -2.76 13.14
N TYR A 166 8.14 -2.08 12.58
CA TYR A 166 9.23 -1.51 13.39
C TYR A 166 8.71 -0.42 14.31
N VAL A 167 9.25 -0.39 15.52
CA VAL A 167 8.92 0.60 16.56
C VAL A 167 10.19 1.24 17.07
N TYR A 168 10.12 2.53 17.33
CA TYR A 168 11.22 3.34 17.81
C TYR A 168 11.06 3.63 19.31
N SER A 169 12.09 3.32 20.10
CA SER A 169 12.24 3.87 21.43
C SER A 169 12.95 5.21 21.30
N ILE A 170 12.24 6.31 21.56
CA ILE A 170 12.74 7.67 21.35
C ILE A 170 13.04 8.29 22.72
N ASN A 171 14.30 8.74 22.90
CA ASN A 171 14.76 9.47 24.07
C ASN A 171 15.47 10.75 23.63
N ASN A 172 15.05 11.90 24.15
CA ASN A 172 15.66 13.20 23.80
C ASN A 172 15.78 13.43 22.28
N LEU A 173 14.69 13.15 21.54
CA LEU A 173 14.63 13.27 20.07
C LEU A 173 15.60 12.36 19.31
N LYS A 174 16.17 11.35 19.96
CA LYS A 174 17.00 10.33 19.31
C LYS A 174 16.41 8.95 19.49
N ILE A 175 16.60 8.11 18.48
CA ILE A 175 16.24 6.69 18.57
C ILE A 175 17.29 5.98 19.43
N SER A 176 16.86 5.40 20.54
CA SER A 176 17.72 4.62 21.43
C SER A 176 17.71 3.12 21.09
N SER A 177 16.62 2.63 20.54
CA SER A 177 16.51 1.25 20.07
C SER A 177 15.37 1.10 19.05
N ILE A 178 15.50 0.10 18.19
CA ILE A 178 14.50 -0.31 17.22
C ILE A 178 14.08 -1.75 17.54
N GLY A 179 12.78 -1.99 17.57
CA GLY A 179 12.21 -3.31 17.82
C GLY A 179 11.04 -3.60 16.89
N LYS A 180 10.34 -4.70 17.13
CA LYS A 180 9.11 -5.07 16.42
C LYS A 180 7.90 -4.90 17.33
N ASN A 181 6.78 -4.41 16.79
CA ASN A 181 5.52 -4.35 17.52
C ASN A 181 4.90 -5.76 17.62
N MET A 182 4.98 -6.32 18.81
CA MET A 182 4.38 -7.61 19.16
C MET A 182 3.01 -7.44 19.85
N CYS A 183 2.37 -6.29 19.65
CA CYS A 183 1.06 -5.94 20.25
C CYS A 183 1.03 -5.97 21.79
N SER A 184 2.18 -5.82 22.43
CA SER A 184 2.31 -5.87 23.90
C SER A 184 2.02 -4.53 24.59
N LYS A 185 2.11 -3.42 23.87
CA LYS A 185 1.89 -2.07 24.38
C LYS A 185 0.84 -1.33 23.56
N LYS A 186 0.07 -0.47 24.26
CA LYS A 186 -0.97 0.35 23.61
C LYS A 186 -0.36 1.50 22.83
N GLU A 187 0.60 2.20 23.42
CA GLU A 187 1.26 3.37 22.84
C GLU A 187 2.63 2.99 22.31
N GLN A 188 2.90 3.32 21.05
CA GLN A 188 4.16 3.02 20.35
C GLN A 188 4.46 4.07 19.30
N ASN A 189 5.74 4.32 19.03
CA ASN A 189 6.22 5.10 17.89
C ASN A 189 6.46 4.15 16.72
N ILE A 190 5.51 4.06 15.82
CA ILE A 190 5.57 3.16 14.66
C ILE A 190 6.41 3.78 13.56
N SER A 191 7.42 3.07 13.06
CA SER A 191 8.10 3.43 11.82
C SER A 191 7.11 3.35 10.65
N MET A 192 7.14 4.36 9.79
CA MET A 192 6.39 4.33 8.53
C MET A 192 7.16 3.62 7.42
N ASP A 193 8.35 3.08 7.73
CA ASP A 193 9.28 2.48 6.76
C ASP A 193 9.46 3.39 5.54
N THR A 194 9.57 4.69 5.82
CA THR A 194 9.76 5.76 4.84
C THR A 194 10.92 6.63 5.27
N PHE A 195 11.91 6.76 4.38
CA PHE A 195 13.21 7.36 4.69
C PHE A 195 13.65 8.31 3.58
N LEU A 196 14.34 9.37 3.97
CA LEU A 196 14.96 10.32 3.05
C LEU A 196 16.44 10.46 3.42
N MET A 197 17.32 10.39 2.41
CA MET A 197 18.76 10.53 2.59
C MET A 197 19.43 11.00 1.30
N LYS A 198 20.74 11.34 1.36
CA LYS A 198 21.52 11.57 0.15
C LYS A 198 21.66 10.29 -0.66
N LYS A 199 21.59 10.40 -1.99
CA LYS A 199 21.74 9.27 -2.90
C LYS A 199 23.10 8.59 -2.77
N ASP A 200 24.19 9.35 -2.66
CA ASP A 200 25.53 8.78 -2.53
C ASP A 200 25.65 7.98 -1.22
N TYR A 201 25.13 8.51 -0.11
CA TYR A 201 25.05 7.79 1.16
C TYR A 201 24.28 6.47 1.03
N PHE A 202 23.16 6.48 0.31
CA PHE A 202 22.39 5.24 0.03
C PHE A 202 23.23 4.24 -0.79
N ILE A 203 23.93 4.69 -1.83
CA ILE A 203 24.78 3.83 -2.66
C ILE A 203 25.88 3.20 -1.81
N ASP A 204 26.55 3.97 -0.96
CA ASP A 204 27.61 3.47 -0.07
C ASP A 204 27.07 2.42 0.91
N MET A 205 25.87 2.63 1.49
CA MET A 205 25.19 1.67 2.35
C MET A 205 24.87 0.36 1.62
N ILE A 206 24.48 0.41 0.34
CA ILE A 206 24.24 -0.80 -0.47
C ILE A 206 25.56 -1.56 -0.70
N TYR A 207 26.65 -0.86 -1.04
CA TYR A 207 27.96 -1.49 -1.19
C TYR A 207 28.46 -2.12 0.10
N GLU A 208 28.37 -1.41 1.23
CA GLU A 208 28.73 -1.96 2.54
C GLU A 208 27.94 -3.25 2.84
N SER A 209 26.62 -3.25 2.59
CA SER A 209 25.77 -4.41 2.82
C SER A 209 26.17 -5.62 1.96
N ILE A 210 26.56 -5.40 0.71
CA ILE A 210 27.04 -6.46 -0.20
C ILE A 210 28.42 -7.00 0.24
N GLU A 211 29.35 -6.12 0.59
CA GLU A 211 30.72 -6.49 0.98
C GLU A 211 30.74 -7.25 2.31
N THR A 212 29.94 -6.84 3.27
CA THR A 212 29.89 -7.48 4.59
C THR A 212 29.00 -8.71 4.63
N GLY A 213 27.97 -8.77 3.76
CA GLY A 213 26.91 -9.78 3.81
C GLY A 213 26.08 -9.75 5.09
N GLU A 214 26.16 -8.66 5.87
CA GLU A 214 25.51 -8.55 7.19
C GLU A 214 23.98 -8.43 7.06
N HIS A 215 23.49 -7.73 6.03
CA HIS A 215 22.07 -7.51 5.81
C HIS A 215 21.62 -7.99 4.44
N MET A 216 20.53 -8.76 4.41
CA MET A 216 19.89 -9.20 3.17
C MET A 216 18.75 -8.27 2.75
N TYR A 217 18.16 -7.55 3.69
CA TYR A 217 17.03 -6.66 3.47
C TYR A 217 17.41 -5.21 3.67
N LEU A 218 16.96 -4.36 2.74
CA LEU A 218 17.20 -2.92 2.76
C LEU A 218 16.78 -2.27 4.09
N ILE A 219 15.63 -2.66 4.61
CA ILE A 219 15.08 -2.10 5.85
C ILE A 219 16.00 -2.38 7.05
N ASP A 220 16.67 -3.54 7.09
CA ASP A 220 17.58 -3.89 8.19
C ASP A 220 18.87 -3.08 8.10
N ALA A 221 19.41 -2.89 6.89
CA ALA A 221 20.56 -2.02 6.65
C ALA A 221 20.23 -0.57 7.06
N ILE A 222 19.10 -0.02 6.64
CA ILE A 222 18.68 1.33 7.04
C ILE A 222 18.52 1.44 8.56
N ASN A 223 17.91 0.46 9.23
CA ASN A 223 17.71 0.47 10.67
C ASN A 223 19.05 0.41 11.46
N LYS A 224 20.09 -0.26 10.94
CA LYS A 224 21.44 -0.22 11.48
C LYS A 224 21.98 1.22 11.45
N HIS A 225 21.94 1.85 10.29
CA HIS A 225 22.46 3.21 10.10
C HIS A 225 21.66 4.25 10.90
N ILE A 226 20.35 4.09 11.05
CA ILE A 226 19.51 4.95 11.92
C ILE A 226 20.01 4.98 13.36
N LEU A 227 20.53 3.85 13.88
CA LEU A 227 21.05 3.76 15.24
C LEU A 227 22.48 4.30 15.38
N GLN A 228 23.26 4.36 14.31
CA GLN A 228 24.68 4.71 14.31
C GLN A 228 24.93 6.16 13.89
N ASP A 229 24.15 6.66 12.93
CA ASP A 229 24.38 7.93 12.26
C ASP A 229 23.46 9.05 12.77
N ASN A 230 23.67 10.26 12.25
CA ASN A 230 22.85 11.40 12.62
C ASN A 230 21.47 11.30 11.94
N THR A 231 20.46 10.90 12.71
CA THR A 231 19.09 10.68 12.23
C THR A 231 18.14 11.77 12.69
N ASN A 232 17.44 12.41 11.72
CA ASN A 232 16.30 13.26 11.97
C ASN A 232 15.00 12.44 12.04
N LEU A 233 14.15 12.77 12.99
CA LEU A 233 12.85 12.13 13.19
C LEU A 233 11.73 13.06 12.72
N TYR A 234 11.06 12.66 11.63
CA TYR A 234 9.89 13.39 11.16
C TYR A 234 8.61 12.74 11.68
N LYS A 235 7.92 13.45 12.59
CA LYS A 235 6.67 12.98 13.18
C LYS A 235 5.51 13.25 12.25
N PHE A 236 4.83 12.20 11.81
CA PHE A 236 3.61 12.28 11.00
C PHE A 236 2.37 12.32 11.88
N ASN A 237 1.44 13.24 11.62
CA ASN A 237 0.24 13.45 12.44
C ASN A 237 -1.08 13.05 11.75
N GLY A 238 -1.09 12.78 10.43
CA GLY A 238 -2.28 12.42 9.66
C GLY A 238 -2.72 10.97 9.86
N TYR A 239 -3.78 10.57 9.14
CA TYR A 239 -4.23 9.17 9.12
C TYR A 239 -3.14 8.24 8.60
N LEU A 240 -2.92 7.14 9.31
CA LEU A 240 -1.98 6.08 8.93
C LEU A 240 -2.61 4.71 9.12
N LYS A 241 -2.58 3.87 8.10
CA LYS A 241 -2.97 2.46 8.19
C LYS A 241 -1.90 1.58 7.54
N CYS A 242 -1.47 0.54 8.25
CA CYS A 242 -0.62 -0.50 7.67
C CYS A 242 -1.48 -1.67 7.21
N VAL A 243 -1.45 -1.99 5.91
CA VAL A 243 -2.26 -3.05 5.30
C VAL A 243 -1.35 -4.19 4.86
N ARG A 244 -1.09 -5.12 5.78
CA ARG A 244 -0.22 -6.30 5.55
C ARG A 244 -0.93 -7.64 5.73
N ASP A 245 -2.18 -7.66 6.22
CA ASP A 245 -2.97 -8.85 6.46
C ASP A 245 -4.45 -8.64 6.12
N ILE A 246 -5.23 -9.71 6.14
CA ILE A 246 -6.67 -9.70 5.81
C ILE A 246 -7.44 -8.77 6.76
N ARG A 247 -7.08 -8.76 8.05
CA ARG A 247 -7.76 -7.94 9.04
C ARG A 247 -7.54 -6.45 8.76
N SER A 248 -6.29 -6.01 8.61
CA SER A 248 -5.94 -4.62 8.32
C SER A 248 -6.47 -4.16 6.95
N TYR A 249 -6.52 -5.05 5.95
CA TYR A 249 -7.16 -4.79 4.66
C TYR A 249 -8.66 -4.50 4.82
N ARG A 250 -9.36 -5.32 5.59
CA ARG A 250 -10.77 -5.11 5.88
C ARG A 250 -11.01 -3.85 6.70
N GLU A 251 -10.21 -3.64 7.75
CA GLU A 251 -10.30 -2.45 8.60
C GLU A 251 -10.14 -1.17 7.77
N PHE A 252 -9.14 -1.09 6.88
CA PHE A 252 -8.99 0.09 6.01
C PHE A 252 -10.23 0.32 5.14
N ASN A 253 -10.78 -0.73 4.51
CA ASN A 253 -11.99 -0.58 3.70
C ASN A 253 -13.23 -0.20 4.53
N ALA A 254 -13.25 -0.51 5.83
CA ALA A 254 -14.28 -0.03 6.74
C ALA A 254 -14.01 1.41 7.20
N ASP A 255 -12.75 1.77 7.48
CA ASP A 255 -12.35 3.12 7.89
C ASP A 255 -12.77 4.18 6.85
N ILE A 256 -12.62 3.90 5.55
CA ILE A 256 -13.02 4.84 4.48
C ILE A 256 -14.53 5.04 4.31
N LEU A 257 -15.38 4.24 4.97
CA LEU A 257 -16.81 4.50 5.06
C LEU A 257 -17.12 5.62 6.07
N ASN A 258 -16.18 5.96 6.94
CA ASN A 258 -16.24 7.14 7.80
C ASN A 258 -15.89 8.37 6.95
N GLU A 259 -16.77 9.39 6.98
CA GLU A 259 -16.65 10.59 6.14
C GLU A 259 -15.38 11.41 6.46
N ASP A 260 -15.01 11.52 7.74
CA ASP A 260 -13.83 12.29 8.16
C ASP A 260 -12.54 11.65 7.64
N ILE A 261 -12.40 10.34 7.78
CA ILE A 261 -11.24 9.59 7.28
C ILE A 261 -11.20 9.63 5.75
N SER A 262 -12.34 9.43 5.11
CA SER A 262 -12.46 9.49 3.65
C SER A 262 -12.05 10.88 3.12
N ASN A 263 -12.48 11.94 3.77
CA ASN A 263 -12.12 13.31 3.40
C ASN A 263 -10.61 13.57 3.61
N GLU A 264 -10.03 13.11 4.72
CA GLU A 264 -8.60 13.24 4.99
C GLU A 264 -7.75 12.57 3.90
N ILE A 265 -8.18 11.39 3.42
CA ILE A 265 -7.44 10.63 2.40
C ILE A 265 -7.68 11.17 0.99
N PHE A 266 -8.96 11.34 0.58
CA PHE A 266 -9.31 11.59 -0.82
C PHE A 266 -9.51 13.07 -1.17
N LYS A 267 -9.66 13.94 -0.16
CA LYS A 267 -9.77 15.40 -0.32
C LYS A 267 -8.61 16.12 0.38
N SER A 268 -7.48 15.46 0.52
CA SER A 268 -6.29 16.03 1.14
C SER A 268 -5.82 17.29 0.40
N PRO A 269 -5.37 18.34 1.13
CA PRO A 269 -4.74 19.51 0.52
C PRO A 269 -3.46 19.17 -0.22
N ASN A 270 -2.84 18.01 0.07
CA ASN A 270 -1.61 17.53 -0.56
C ASN A 270 -1.83 16.97 -1.98
N GLY A 271 -3.04 16.99 -2.50
CA GLY A 271 -3.40 16.56 -3.84
C GLY A 271 -4.33 15.35 -3.88
N SER A 272 -4.74 14.99 -5.09
CA SER A 272 -5.66 13.87 -5.32
C SER A 272 -4.92 12.54 -5.34
N ILE A 273 -5.63 11.47 -5.00
CA ILE A 273 -5.15 10.10 -5.23
C ILE A 273 -5.47 9.71 -6.68
N TYR A 274 -4.44 9.54 -7.50
CA TYR A 274 -4.55 9.12 -8.88
C TYR A 274 -4.67 7.60 -8.99
N THR A 275 -5.28 7.13 -10.07
CA THR A 275 -5.38 5.70 -10.39
C THR A 275 -5.61 5.53 -11.88
N LYS A 276 -5.37 4.34 -12.41
CA LYS A 276 -5.67 4.01 -13.79
C LYS A 276 -7.15 4.23 -14.10
N ILE A 277 -7.42 5.10 -15.07
CA ILE A 277 -8.78 5.38 -15.55
C ILE A 277 -9.33 4.14 -16.24
N LYS A 278 -10.60 3.83 -15.96
CA LYS A 278 -11.38 2.82 -16.66
C LYS A 278 -12.75 3.39 -16.94
N ASP A 279 -13.10 3.46 -18.19
CA ASP A 279 -14.40 3.95 -18.63
C ASP A 279 -15.42 2.82 -18.43
N GLU A 280 -16.37 3.07 -17.58
CA GLU A 280 -17.49 2.16 -17.27
C GLU A 280 -18.78 2.97 -17.24
N ALA A 281 -19.89 2.33 -17.63
CA ALA A 281 -21.20 2.95 -17.52
C ALA A 281 -21.50 3.36 -16.06
N PRO A 282 -22.36 4.36 -15.84
CA PRO A 282 -22.87 4.64 -14.51
C PRO A 282 -23.51 3.40 -13.88
N THR A 283 -23.46 3.30 -12.56
CA THR A 283 -24.16 2.23 -11.84
C THR A 283 -25.66 2.40 -11.92
N TYR A 284 -26.37 1.31 -12.21
CA TYR A 284 -27.81 1.23 -12.21
C TYR A 284 -28.31 0.77 -10.84
N PHE A 285 -29.29 1.45 -10.30
CA PHE A 285 -30.02 1.08 -9.10
C PHE A 285 -31.49 0.86 -9.46
N SER A 286 -32.03 -0.31 -9.10
CA SER A 286 -33.47 -0.56 -9.27
C SER A 286 -34.28 0.20 -8.22
N GLU A 287 -35.59 0.32 -8.44
CA GLU A 287 -36.51 0.96 -7.48
C GLU A 287 -36.56 0.24 -6.12
N GLU A 288 -36.32 -1.05 -6.11
CA GLU A 288 -36.35 -1.89 -4.90
C GLU A 288 -34.98 -1.94 -4.18
N SER A 289 -33.93 -1.41 -4.80
CA SER A 289 -32.56 -1.47 -4.24
C SER A 289 -32.45 -0.64 -2.96
N LYS A 290 -31.67 -1.14 -1.99
CA LYS A 290 -31.39 -0.45 -0.73
C LYS A 290 -29.88 -0.37 -0.53
N VAL A 291 -29.35 0.84 -0.50
CA VAL A 291 -27.93 1.06 -0.28
C VAL A 291 -27.73 1.96 0.91
N GLU A 292 -26.94 1.51 1.88
CA GLU A 292 -26.68 2.21 3.13
C GLU A 292 -25.19 2.12 3.46
N ASN A 293 -24.58 3.26 3.80
CA ASN A 293 -23.19 3.38 4.25
C ASN A 293 -22.20 2.52 3.42
N SER A 294 -22.21 2.67 2.08
CA SER A 294 -21.46 1.81 1.17
C SER A 294 -20.83 2.60 0.04
N ILE A 295 -19.67 2.14 -0.45
CA ILE A 295 -19.03 2.67 -1.65
C ILE A 295 -19.32 1.72 -2.81
N ILE A 296 -19.93 2.25 -3.87
CA ILE A 296 -20.27 1.50 -5.07
C ILE A 296 -19.57 2.13 -6.27
N ALA A 297 -18.73 1.35 -6.94
CA ALA A 297 -18.00 1.79 -8.13
C ALA A 297 -18.86 1.73 -9.39
N SER A 298 -18.41 2.31 -10.49
CA SER A 298 -19.13 2.40 -11.77
C SER A 298 -19.38 1.02 -12.40
N GLY A 299 -20.43 0.93 -13.23
CA GLY A 299 -20.77 -0.26 -14.03
C GLY A 299 -21.48 -1.35 -13.24
N CYS A 300 -21.92 -1.09 -12.02
CA CYS A 300 -22.68 -2.05 -11.21
C CYS A 300 -24.16 -2.06 -11.55
N ILE A 301 -24.81 -3.18 -11.25
CA ILE A 301 -26.28 -3.34 -11.27
C ILE A 301 -26.69 -3.77 -9.88
N ILE A 302 -27.48 -2.93 -9.20
CA ILE A 302 -27.90 -3.17 -7.81
C ILE A 302 -29.41 -3.27 -7.76
N ASP A 303 -29.92 -4.50 -7.62
CA ASP A 303 -31.33 -4.81 -7.43
C ASP A 303 -31.64 -5.28 -6.00
N GLY A 304 -30.59 -5.60 -5.22
CA GLY A 304 -30.69 -6.08 -3.85
C GLY A 304 -30.33 -5.02 -2.81
N THR A 305 -29.94 -5.48 -1.62
CA THR A 305 -29.56 -4.66 -0.47
C THR A 305 -28.05 -4.69 -0.25
N VAL A 306 -27.42 -3.51 -0.09
CA VAL A 306 -25.99 -3.37 0.18
C VAL A 306 -25.81 -2.46 1.39
N LYS A 307 -25.13 -2.97 2.45
CA LYS A 307 -24.88 -2.21 3.69
C LYS A 307 -23.43 -2.34 4.14
N ASN A 308 -22.86 -1.23 4.62
CA ASN A 308 -21.50 -1.18 5.19
C ASN A 308 -20.46 -1.90 4.31
N SER A 309 -20.54 -1.76 2.99
CA SER A 309 -19.81 -2.61 2.04
C SER A 309 -19.09 -1.80 0.97
N ILE A 310 -18.04 -2.41 0.41
CA ILE A 310 -17.30 -1.86 -0.72
C ILE A 310 -17.56 -2.72 -1.95
N ILE A 311 -18.22 -2.15 -2.94
CA ILE A 311 -18.58 -2.81 -4.20
C ILE A 311 -17.72 -2.21 -5.33
N PHE A 312 -16.90 -3.06 -5.92
CA PHE A 312 -16.04 -2.67 -7.03
C PHE A 312 -16.81 -2.70 -8.36
N ARG A 313 -16.13 -2.31 -9.44
CA ARG A 313 -16.74 -2.15 -10.77
C ARG A 313 -17.39 -3.43 -11.30
N LYS A 314 -18.48 -3.27 -12.07
CA LYS A 314 -19.16 -4.38 -12.78
C LYS A 314 -19.63 -5.50 -11.86
N VAL A 315 -20.04 -5.18 -10.65
CA VAL A 315 -20.69 -6.14 -9.76
C VAL A 315 -22.20 -6.12 -9.98
N ASN A 316 -22.79 -7.30 -10.04
CA ASN A 316 -24.23 -7.47 -10.08
C ASN A 316 -24.70 -8.02 -8.72
N VAL A 317 -25.62 -7.29 -8.07
CA VAL A 317 -26.31 -7.73 -6.85
C VAL A 317 -27.78 -7.90 -7.21
N ALA A 318 -28.21 -9.15 -7.39
CA ALA A 318 -29.53 -9.49 -7.90
C ALA A 318 -30.63 -9.26 -6.83
N LYS A 319 -31.88 -9.33 -7.28
CA LYS A 319 -33.07 -9.17 -6.43
C LYS A 319 -33.06 -10.13 -5.24
N GLY A 320 -33.43 -9.63 -4.06
CA GLY A 320 -33.46 -10.42 -2.82
C GLY A 320 -32.09 -10.69 -2.20
N ALA A 321 -31.00 -10.39 -2.92
CA ALA A 321 -29.64 -10.55 -2.38
C ALA A 321 -29.34 -9.45 -1.34
N ILE A 322 -28.65 -9.85 -0.26
CA ILE A 322 -28.23 -8.96 0.84
C ILE A 322 -26.72 -9.10 1.02
N VAL A 323 -26.02 -7.97 0.90
CA VAL A 323 -24.56 -7.86 1.07
C VAL A 323 -24.26 -6.90 2.21
N GLU A 324 -23.69 -7.42 3.30
CA GLU A 324 -23.38 -6.65 4.50
C GLU A 324 -21.90 -6.79 4.89
N ASN A 325 -21.30 -5.72 5.39
CA ASN A 325 -19.95 -5.71 5.96
C ASN A 325 -18.90 -6.41 5.06
N SER A 326 -19.05 -6.31 3.74
CA SER A 326 -18.34 -7.14 2.78
C SER A 326 -17.60 -6.32 1.73
N ILE A 327 -16.58 -6.94 1.13
CA ILE A 327 -15.78 -6.34 0.05
C ILE A 327 -15.96 -7.24 -1.18
N ILE A 328 -16.66 -6.74 -2.21
CA ILE A 328 -16.94 -7.49 -3.43
C ILE A 328 -16.12 -6.87 -4.57
N MET A 329 -15.11 -7.59 -5.03
CA MET A 329 -14.22 -7.10 -6.09
C MET A 329 -14.89 -7.18 -7.47
N GLN A 330 -14.21 -6.64 -8.48
CA GLN A 330 -14.77 -6.41 -9.81
C GLN A 330 -15.26 -7.68 -10.52
N ASN A 331 -16.31 -7.51 -11.36
CA ASN A 331 -16.94 -8.54 -12.19
C ASN A 331 -17.57 -9.71 -11.39
N CYS A 332 -17.97 -9.50 -10.15
CA CYS A 332 -18.63 -10.50 -9.35
C CYS A 332 -20.15 -10.50 -9.59
N LYS A 333 -20.75 -11.68 -9.48
CA LYS A 333 -22.20 -11.88 -9.59
C LYS A 333 -22.72 -12.46 -8.29
N ILE A 334 -23.59 -11.71 -7.61
CA ILE A 334 -24.31 -12.14 -6.42
C ILE A 334 -25.74 -12.42 -6.87
N GLN A 335 -26.11 -13.71 -6.94
CA GLN A 335 -27.41 -14.13 -7.49
C GLN A 335 -28.54 -13.95 -6.47
N GLU A 336 -29.76 -14.24 -6.90
CA GLU A 336 -30.98 -13.98 -6.14
C GLU A 336 -31.01 -14.70 -4.76
N ASP A 337 -31.64 -14.04 -3.79
CA ASP A 337 -31.86 -14.54 -2.44
C ASP A 337 -30.58 -14.97 -1.68
N THR A 338 -29.43 -14.40 -2.07
CA THR A 338 -28.14 -14.67 -1.46
C THR A 338 -27.95 -13.78 -0.22
N TYR A 339 -27.41 -14.34 0.87
CA TYR A 339 -27.03 -13.57 2.05
C TYR A 339 -25.53 -13.63 2.29
N ILE A 340 -24.87 -12.48 2.29
CA ILE A 340 -23.41 -12.33 2.43
C ILE A 340 -23.13 -11.38 3.57
N ASN A 341 -22.35 -11.83 4.56
CA ASN A 341 -21.90 -10.99 5.68
C ASN A 341 -20.45 -11.33 6.06
N ASN A 342 -19.62 -10.31 6.22
CA ASN A 342 -18.19 -10.45 6.49
C ASN A 342 -17.45 -11.33 5.46
N VAL A 343 -17.62 -11.03 4.18
CA VAL A 343 -17.01 -11.76 3.05
C VAL A 343 -16.12 -10.84 2.25
N ILE A 344 -14.97 -11.34 1.82
CA ILE A 344 -14.12 -10.72 0.82
C ILE A 344 -14.16 -11.59 -0.43
N SER A 345 -14.86 -11.14 -1.46
CA SER A 345 -14.96 -11.84 -2.73
C SER A 345 -13.95 -11.26 -3.72
N ASP A 346 -13.00 -12.08 -4.17
CA ASP A 346 -12.05 -11.68 -5.20
C ASP A 346 -12.72 -11.60 -6.57
N LYS A 347 -12.00 -11.17 -7.59
CA LYS A 347 -12.51 -10.86 -8.94
C LYS A 347 -13.15 -12.06 -9.65
N ASN A 348 -14.19 -11.76 -10.47
CA ASN A 348 -14.82 -12.73 -11.37
C ASN A 348 -15.46 -13.91 -10.63
N THR A 349 -15.95 -13.74 -9.41
CA THR A 349 -16.64 -14.77 -8.65
C THR A 349 -18.13 -14.78 -8.95
N THR A 350 -18.77 -15.92 -8.73
CA THR A 350 -20.23 -16.05 -8.78
C THR A 350 -20.71 -16.73 -7.50
N ILE A 351 -21.58 -16.07 -6.75
CA ILE A 351 -22.25 -16.64 -5.59
C ILE A 351 -23.67 -16.98 -6.03
N THR A 352 -23.99 -18.28 -6.02
CA THR A 352 -25.23 -18.82 -6.61
C THR A 352 -26.44 -18.60 -5.72
N ASN A 353 -27.64 -18.72 -6.33
CA ASN A 353 -28.92 -18.43 -5.70
C ASN A 353 -29.08 -19.07 -4.31
N GLY A 354 -29.64 -18.34 -3.37
CA GLY A 354 -29.99 -18.80 -2.04
C GLY A 354 -28.82 -19.13 -1.12
N LYS A 355 -27.59 -18.91 -1.53
CA LYS A 355 -26.40 -19.15 -0.69
C LYS A 355 -26.31 -18.19 0.48
N LYS A 356 -25.85 -18.71 1.62
CA LYS A 356 -25.57 -17.93 2.82
C LYS A 356 -24.10 -18.06 3.19
N LEU A 357 -23.37 -16.94 3.11
CA LEU A 357 -21.94 -16.85 3.48
C LEU A 357 -21.83 -15.88 4.66
N ILE A 358 -21.52 -16.40 5.83
CA ILE A 358 -21.41 -15.61 7.06
C ILE A 358 -20.02 -15.85 7.64
N GLY A 359 -19.13 -14.87 7.49
CA GLY A 359 -17.81 -14.85 8.10
C GLY A 359 -17.80 -14.18 9.47
N ASP A 360 -16.69 -14.31 10.19
CA ASP A 360 -16.42 -13.58 11.42
C ASP A 360 -15.78 -12.20 11.12
N PHE A 361 -15.95 -11.27 12.04
CA PHE A 361 -15.35 -9.92 11.92
C PHE A 361 -13.83 -9.98 11.79
N ASN A 362 -13.17 -10.81 12.57
CA ASN A 362 -11.70 -10.92 12.56
C ASN A 362 -11.21 -11.97 11.54
N MET A 363 -12.09 -12.82 11.04
CA MET A 363 -11.76 -13.90 10.13
C MET A 363 -12.82 -14.00 9.00
N PRO A 364 -12.82 -13.04 8.05
CA PRO A 364 -13.79 -13.05 6.96
C PRO A 364 -13.63 -14.29 6.06
N ILE A 365 -14.71 -14.68 5.44
CA ILE A 365 -14.66 -15.69 4.37
C ILE A 365 -14.04 -15.06 3.13
N ILE A 366 -13.06 -15.73 2.54
CA ILE A 366 -12.44 -15.30 1.28
C ILE A 366 -12.93 -16.21 0.17
N VAL A 367 -13.62 -15.62 -0.81
CA VAL A 367 -13.98 -16.29 -2.07
C VAL A 367 -12.89 -16.02 -3.07
N LYS A 368 -12.27 -17.09 -3.61
CA LYS A 368 -11.10 -16.99 -4.48
C LYS A 368 -11.48 -16.46 -5.86
N LYS A 369 -10.51 -15.85 -6.53
CA LYS A 369 -10.67 -15.34 -7.89
C LYS A 369 -11.22 -16.41 -8.84
N GLY A 370 -12.35 -16.09 -9.51
CA GLY A 370 -13.00 -16.95 -10.50
C GLY A 370 -13.79 -18.12 -9.91
N GLU A 371 -13.95 -18.18 -8.60
CA GLU A 371 -14.70 -19.24 -7.92
C GLU A 371 -16.21 -19.06 -8.10
N ILE A 372 -16.89 -20.19 -8.23
CA ILE A 372 -18.37 -20.29 -8.25
C ILE A 372 -18.77 -21.10 -7.01
N ILE A 373 -19.59 -20.52 -6.16
CA ILE A 373 -20.01 -21.12 -4.89
C ILE A 373 -21.51 -21.36 -4.86
#